data_6de732495cb6bd430c8b7938be184dfc
#
_entry.id   6de732495cb6bd430c8b7938be184dfc
#
_cell.length_a   1.000
_cell.length_b   1.000
_cell.length_c   1.000
_cell.angle_alpha   90.00
_cell.angle_beta   90.00
_cell.angle_gamma   90.00
#
_symmetry.space_group_name_H-M   'P 1'
#
loop_
_entity.id
_entity.type
_entity.pdbx_description
1 polymer ?
#
loop_
_entity_poly.entity_id
_entity_poly.type
_entity_poly.pdbx_seq_one_letter_code
_entity_poly.pdbx_strand_id
1 'polypeptide(L)'
;KDPNMKNLHIVSGLHPDWPFSYYVDIIKMLKKEFPQLHLKGFTGVEITHFAKISGKSIREVLQELKDAGIEAMPGGGAEILNDRIRQKLCPNKATAQEWLEVSRTAHQLGIKTNASMLYGHIETIEERVDHLITLRNLQDETGGIQTFICFPFHPANTKLGKTVHRTNVWDDLKT
;
A
#
# COMPACT_ATOMS: atom_id res chain seq x y z
N LYS A 1 9.98 -5.74 -25.67
CA LYS A 1 8.64 -5.24 -25.26
C LYS A 1 7.64 -6.35 -25.54
N ASP A 2 6.96 -6.84 -24.51
CA ASP A 2 5.85 -7.78 -24.71
C ASP A 2 4.61 -6.98 -25.18
N PRO A 3 4.13 -7.20 -26.41
CA PRO A 3 2.99 -6.47 -26.95
C PRO A 3 1.67 -6.80 -26.22
N ASN A 4 1.66 -7.87 -25.43
CA ASN A 4 0.49 -8.33 -24.67
C ASN A 4 0.42 -7.77 -23.25
N MET A 5 1.43 -7.01 -22.79
CA MET A 5 1.44 -6.41 -21.46
C MET A 5 0.31 -5.38 -21.33
N LYS A 6 -0.60 -5.61 -20.38
CA LYS A 6 -1.77 -4.73 -20.13
C LYS A 6 -1.70 -3.99 -18.80
N ASN A 7 -0.93 -4.50 -17.86
CA ASN A 7 -0.84 -3.93 -16.51
C ASN A 7 0.63 -3.73 -16.11
N LEU A 8 0.91 -2.62 -15.45
CA LEU A 8 2.20 -2.34 -14.84
C LEU A 8 1.99 -1.95 -13.38
N HIS A 9 2.65 -2.70 -12.48
CA HIS A 9 2.68 -2.37 -11.05
C HIS A 9 3.98 -1.65 -10.72
N ILE A 10 3.86 -0.50 -10.06
CA ILE A 10 4.98 0.37 -9.71
C ILE A 10 4.97 0.56 -8.19
N VAL A 11 6.06 0.19 -7.56
CA VAL A 11 6.37 0.51 -6.17
C VAL A 11 7.80 1.02 -6.09
N SER A 12 8.07 1.96 -5.21
CA SER A 12 9.39 2.55 -5.04
C SER A 12 9.85 2.49 -3.57
N GLY A 13 11.07 2.90 -3.33
CA GLY A 13 11.53 3.24 -1.99
C GLY A 13 11.18 4.69 -1.64
N LEU A 14 11.29 5.04 -0.36
CA LEU A 14 11.12 6.41 0.12
C LEU A 14 12.45 7.17 -0.05
N HIS A 15 12.70 7.69 -1.26
CA HIS A 15 13.94 8.41 -1.52
C HIS A 15 13.89 9.81 -0.87
N PRO A 16 14.89 10.19 -0.06
CA PRO A 16 14.83 11.43 0.70
C PRO A 16 14.96 12.70 -0.17
N ASP A 17 15.70 12.63 -1.28
CA ASP A 17 16.12 13.80 -2.04
C ASP A 17 15.36 14.00 -3.36
N TRP A 18 14.62 13.00 -3.83
CA TRP A 18 13.89 13.14 -5.10
C TRP A 18 12.59 13.91 -4.89
N PRO A 19 12.34 14.95 -5.70
CA PRO A 19 11.11 15.71 -5.60
C PRO A 19 9.90 14.88 -6.08
N PHE A 20 8.73 15.21 -5.59
CA PHE A 20 7.48 14.53 -5.99
C PHE A 20 7.23 14.61 -7.51
N SER A 21 7.62 15.71 -8.16
CA SER A 21 7.52 15.87 -9.62
C SER A 21 8.22 14.76 -10.41
N TYR A 22 9.34 14.23 -9.90
CA TYR A 22 10.05 13.11 -10.53
C TYR A 22 9.15 11.87 -10.69
N TYR A 23 8.36 11.55 -9.68
CA TYR A 23 7.44 10.39 -9.72
C TYR A 23 6.26 10.66 -10.66
N VAL A 24 5.75 11.88 -10.68
CA VAL A 24 4.70 12.32 -11.61
C VAL A 24 5.17 12.22 -13.06
N ASP A 25 6.39 12.67 -13.34
CA ASP A 25 6.96 12.64 -14.69
C ASP A 25 7.20 11.21 -15.19
N ILE A 26 7.59 10.27 -14.31
CA ILE A 26 7.68 8.85 -14.66
C ILE A 26 6.31 8.34 -15.14
N ILE A 27 5.22 8.64 -14.41
CA ILE A 27 3.88 8.18 -14.79
C ILE A 27 3.44 8.79 -16.13
N LYS A 28 3.65 10.10 -16.32
CA LYS A 28 3.36 10.78 -17.59
C LYS A 28 4.15 10.16 -18.76
N MET A 29 5.44 9.89 -18.55
CA MET A 29 6.28 9.26 -19.56
C MET A 29 5.76 7.85 -19.91
N LEU A 30 5.42 7.04 -18.90
CA LEU A 30 4.87 5.70 -19.12
C LEU A 30 3.55 5.74 -19.89
N LYS A 31 2.64 6.64 -19.54
CA LYS A 31 1.37 6.80 -20.26
C LYS A 31 1.56 7.32 -21.69
N LYS A 32 2.53 8.19 -21.92
CA LYS A 32 2.87 8.66 -23.27
C LYS A 32 3.40 7.54 -24.16
N GLU A 33 4.33 6.75 -23.64
CA GLU A 33 4.99 5.66 -24.41
C GLU A 33 4.11 4.40 -24.52
N PHE A 34 3.23 4.17 -23.54
CA PHE A 34 2.40 2.97 -23.41
C PHE A 34 0.98 3.33 -22.97
N PRO A 35 0.20 4.04 -23.78
CA PRO A 35 -1.13 4.56 -23.39
C PRO A 35 -2.13 3.46 -23.02
N GLN A 36 -1.92 2.22 -23.53
CA GLN A 36 -2.77 1.08 -23.27
C GLN A 36 -2.53 0.41 -21.90
N LEU A 37 -1.43 0.74 -21.20
CA LEU A 37 -1.12 0.12 -19.93
C LEU A 37 -2.01 0.67 -18.81
N HIS A 38 -2.62 -0.24 -18.07
CA HIS A 38 -3.22 0.06 -16.77
C HIS A 38 -2.10 0.23 -15.74
N LEU A 39 -1.95 1.44 -15.21
CA LEU A 39 -0.92 1.76 -14.23
C LEU A 39 -1.47 1.64 -12.80
N LYS A 40 -0.92 0.67 -12.06
CA LYS A 40 -1.15 0.52 -10.63
C LYS A 40 0.12 0.95 -9.89
N GLY A 41 0.10 2.10 -9.25
CA GLY A 41 1.31 2.67 -8.68
C GLY A 41 1.14 3.28 -7.32
N PHE A 42 2.21 3.16 -6.57
CA PHE A 42 2.46 3.73 -5.27
C PHE A 42 1.52 3.25 -4.15
N THR A 43 2.12 2.82 -3.06
CA THR A 43 1.43 2.37 -1.84
C THR A 43 0.99 3.57 -1.00
N GLY A 44 0.11 3.33 -0.01
CA GLY A 44 -0.28 4.36 0.95
C GLY A 44 0.91 5.00 1.68
N VAL A 45 1.98 4.23 1.90
CA VAL A 45 3.22 4.72 2.53
C VAL A 45 3.96 5.71 1.63
N GLU A 46 4.04 5.42 0.32
CA GLU A 46 4.67 6.32 -0.66
C GLU A 46 3.86 7.59 -0.84
N ILE A 47 2.53 7.51 -0.88
CA ILE A 47 1.66 8.70 -0.97
C ILE A 47 1.86 9.62 0.24
N THR A 48 1.92 9.06 1.45
CA THR A 48 2.21 9.84 2.67
C THR A 48 3.59 10.49 2.60
N HIS A 49 4.59 9.79 2.07
CA HIS A 49 5.92 10.34 1.85
C HIS A 49 5.88 11.49 0.81
N PHE A 50 5.20 11.31 -0.31
CA PHE A 50 5.06 12.34 -1.35
C PHE A 50 4.38 13.61 -0.82
N ALA A 51 3.36 13.47 0.02
CA ALA A 51 2.74 14.60 0.70
C ALA A 51 3.74 15.37 1.58
N LYS A 52 4.56 14.64 2.36
CA LYS A 52 5.60 15.25 3.22
C LYS A 52 6.65 16.02 2.42
N ILE A 53 7.23 15.41 1.38
CA ILE A 53 8.33 16.04 0.62
C ILE A 53 7.86 17.17 -0.30
N SER A 54 6.59 17.18 -0.70
CA SER A 54 6.03 18.22 -1.58
C SER A 54 5.31 19.36 -0.81
N GLY A 55 5.01 19.17 0.47
CA GLY A 55 4.18 20.08 1.24
C GLY A 55 2.70 20.12 0.81
N LYS A 56 2.26 19.14 -0.02
CA LYS A 56 0.89 19.00 -0.51
C LYS A 56 0.06 18.13 0.41
N SER A 57 -1.25 18.31 0.38
CA SER A 57 -2.19 17.37 0.99
C SER A 57 -2.21 16.02 0.27
N ILE A 58 -2.65 14.97 0.94
CA ILE A 58 -2.85 13.63 0.34
C ILE A 58 -3.75 13.71 -0.90
N ARG A 59 -4.81 14.53 -0.85
CA ARG A 59 -5.74 14.72 -1.97
C ARG A 59 -5.07 15.34 -3.19
N GLU A 60 -4.25 16.37 -2.99
CA GLU A 60 -3.53 17.02 -4.10
C GLU A 60 -2.52 16.07 -4.74
N VAL A 61 -1.77 15.30 -3.93
CA VAL A 61 -0.84 14.27 -4.42
C VAL A 61 -1.58 13.21 -5.24
N LEU A 62 -2.67 12.66 -4.74
CA LEU A 62 -3.45 11.64 -5.42
C LEU A 62 -4.11 12.17 -6.70
N GLN A 63 -4.60 13.42 -6.69
CA GLN A 63 -5.20 14.04 -7.87
C GLN A 63 -4.14 14.22 -8.97
N GLU A 64 -2.95 14.72 -8.62
CA GLU A 64 -1.86 14.93 -9.58
C GLU A 64 -1.36 13.60 -10.18
N LEU A 65 -1.26 12.54 -9.38
CA LEU A 65 -0.92 11.20 -9.86
C LEU A 65 -2.02 10.61 -10.75
N LYS A 66 -3.28 10.82 -10.42
CA LYS A 66 -4.43 10.43 -11.25
C LYS A 66 -4.39 11.13 -12.60
N ASP A 67 -4.18 12.45 -12.60
CA ASP A 67 -4.09 13.26 -13.82
C ASP A 67 -2.88 12.85 -14.67
N ALA A 68 -1.79 12.40 -14.04
CA ALA A 68 -0.63 11.83 -14.73
C ALA A 68 -0.91 10.44 -15.32
N GLY A 69 -1.94 9.71 -14.83
CA GLY A 69 -2.39 8.44 -15.41
C GLY A 69 -2.37 7.23 -14.47
N ILE A 70 -2.26 7.41 -13.16
CA ILE A 70 -2.47 6.32 -12.18
C ILE A 70 -3.95 5.96 -12.13
N GLU A 71 -4.28 4.68 -12.25
CA GLU A 71 -5.64 4.15 -12.29
C GLU A 71 -6.00 3.32 -11.05
N ALA A 72 -4.98 2.76 -10.39
CA ALA A 72 -5.17 1.99 -9.16
C ALA A 72 -3.93 2.05 -8.27
N MET A 73 -4.07 1.63 -7.01
CA MET A 73 -2.97 1.56 -6.04
C MET A 73 -2.79 0.14 -5.49
N PRO A 74 -1.55 -0.32 -5.25
CA PRO A 74 -1.29 -1.58 -4.55
C PRO A 74 -1.60 -1.43 -3.06
N GLY A 75 -1.89 -2.55 -2.38
CA GLY A 75 -2.25 -2.60 -0.96
C GLY A 75 -1.08 -2.65 0.02
N GLY A 76 0.15 -2.53 -0.47
CA GLY A 76 1.34 -2.65 0.37
C GLY A 76 1.44 -1.58 1.46
N GLY A 77 2.20 -1.89 2.51
CA GLY A 77 2.42 -1.00 3.63
C GLY A 77 1.31 -0.97 4.69
N ALA A 78 0.20 -1.68 4.48
CA ALA A 78 -0.82 -1.88 5.51
C ALA A 78 -0.26 -2.70 6.69
N GLU A 79 0.50 -3.74 6.39
CA GLU A 79 1.04 -4.72 7.34
C GLU A 79 -0.06 -5.24 8.29
N ILE A 80 -0.14 -4.71 9.50
CA ILE A 80 -1.30 -4.75 10.41
C ILE A 80 -1.66 -3.29 10.77
N LEU A 81 -2.94 -2.92 10.66
CA LEU A 81 -3.45 -1.57 10.96
C LEU A 81 -3.63 -1.37 12.47
N ASN A 82 -2.55 -1.58 13.21
CA ASN A 82 -2.42 -1.41 14.65
C ASN A 82 -1.09 -0.73 14.94
N ASP A 83 -1.10 0.45 15.57
CA ASP A 83 0.10 1.26 15.74
C ASP A 83 1.11 0.63 16.72
N ARG A 84 0.68 -0.20 17.69
CA ARG A 84 1.60 -0.99 18.53
C ARG A 84 2.47 -1.92 17.68
N ILE A 85 1.86 -2.57 16.70
CA ILE A 85 2.56 -3.44 15.75
C ILE A 85 3.43 -2.62 14.82
N ARG A 86 2.88 -1.56 14.24
CA ARG A 86 3.57 -0.72 13.24
C ARG A 86 4.83 -0.08 13.81
N GLN A 87 4.80 0.41 15.04
CA GLN A 87 5.98 0.98 15.71
C GLN A 87 7.14 -0.01 15.87
N LYS A 88 6.84 -1.30 16.01
CA LYS A 88 7.86 -2.36 16.13
C LYS A 88 8.32 -2.89 14.78
N LEU A 89 7.37 -3.05 13.84
CA LEU A 89 7.61 -3.70 12.55
C LEU A 89 8.14 -2.71 11.50
N CYS A 90 7.58 -1.51 11.46
CA CYS A 90 7.83 -0.52 10.40
C CYS A 90 7.72 0.93 10.92
N PRO A 91 8.56 1.35 11.89
CA PRO A 91 8.43 2.63 12.60
C PRO A 91 8.51 3.88 11.70
N ASN A 92 9.12 3.74 10.53
CA ASN A 92 9.31 4.84 9.58
C ASN A 92 8.22 4.88 8.48
N LYS A 93 7.24 3.98 8.53
CA LYS A 93 6.11 3.97 7.58
C LYS A 93 4.93 4.78 8.14
N ALA A 94 3.96 5.05 7.27
CA ALA A 94 2.70 5.68 7.64
C ALA A 94 2.03 4.98 8.83
N THR A 95 1.37 5.74 9.69
CA THR A 95 0.50 5.19 10.75
C THR A 95 -0.70 4.45 10.14
N ALA A 96 -1.42 3.68 10.95
CA ALA A 96 -2.65 3.02 10.49
C ALA A 96 -3.67 4.05 9.98
N GLN A 97 -3.84 5.14 10.70
CA GLN A 97 -4.76 6.22 10.33
C GLN A 97 -4.35 6.91 9.01
N GLU A 98 -3.08 7.24 8.83
CA GLU A 98 -2.58 7.83 7.58
C GLU A 98 -2.79 6.89 6.39
N TRP A 99 -2.56 5.57 6.56
CA TRP A 99 -2.80 4.59 5.50
C TRP A 99 -4.29 4.52 5.10
N LEU A 100 -5.19 4.53 6.09
CA LEU A 100 -6.64 4.55 5.86
C LEU A 100 -7.11 5.84 5.19
N GLU A 101 -6.56 6.99 5.58
CA GLU A 101 -6.87 8.28 4.98
C GLU A 101 -6.46 8.32 3.50
N VAL A 102 -5.26 7.83 3.17
CA VAL A 102 -4.81 7.71 1.78
C VAL A 102 -5.78 6.84 0.98
N SER A 103 -6.16 5.67 1.49
CA SER A 103 -7.06 4.75 0.79
C SER A 103 -8.45 5.36 0.60
N ARG A 104 -9.01 5.97 1.64
CA ARG A 104 -10.31 6.67 1.58
C ARG A 104 -10.28 7.79 0.54
N THR A 105 -9.25 8.61 0.57
CA THR A 105 -9.10 9.73 -0.36
C THR A 105 -8.93 9.24 -1.81
N ALA A 106 -8.17 8.17 -2.02
CA ALA A 106 -8.03 7.54 -3.33
C ALA A 106 -9.39 7.06 -3.86
N HIS A 107 -10.19 6.39 -3.03
CA HIS A 107 -11.54 5.92 -3.39
C HIS A 107 -12.48 7.08 -3.76
N GLN A 108 -12.45 8.18 -2.99
CA GLN A 108 -13.23 9.39 -3.29
C GLN A 108 -12.86 10.02 -4.63
N LEU A 109 -11.61 9.87 -5.04
CA LEU A 109 -11.12 10.30 -6.36
C LEU A 109 -11.37 9.26 -7.46
N GLY A 110 -11.97 8.12 -7.14
CA GLY A 110 -12.23 7.03 -8.10
C GLY A 110 -11.01 6.15 -8.39
N ILE A 111 -9.92 6.28 -7.63
CA ILE A 111 -8.75 5.41 -7.71
C ILE A 111 -9.02 4.18 -6.84
N LYS A 112 -9.07 3.00 -7.45
CA LYS A 112 -9.24 1.75 -6.72
C LYS A 112 -7.95 1.31 -6.04
N THR A 113 -8.07 0.62 -4.88
CA THR A 113 -6.91 0.12 -4.15
C THR A 113 -6.99 -1.39 -3.94
N ASN A 114 -5.85 -2.02 -3.71
CA ASN A 114 -5.81 -3.29 -3.02
C ASN A 114 -5.63 -3.04 -1.51
N ALA A 115 -5.86 -4.07 -0.71
CA ALA A 115 -5.49 -4.11 0.69
C ALA A 115 -4.67 -5.37 0.98
N SER A 116 -3.84 -5.35 2.02
CA SER A 116 -3.02 -6.49 2.39
C SER A 116 -2.91 -6.61 3.90
N MET A 117 -2.65 -7.83 4.37
CA MET A 117 -2.29 -8.14 5.75
C MET A 117 -0.99 -8.93 5.74
N LEU A 118 0.00 -8.50 6.54
CA LEU A 118 1.19 -9.29 6.85
C LEU A 118 0.96 -9.93 8.22
N TYR A 119 0.89 -11.27 8.29
CA TYR A 119 0.57 -11.99 9.51
C TYR A 119 1.65 -13.02 9.90
N GLY A 120 1.58 -13.53 11.12
CA GLY A 120 2.50 -14.55 11.62
C GLY A 120 3.81 -13.99 12.16
N HIS A 121 3.79 -12.77 12.74
CA HIS A 121 4.96 -12.15 13.34
C HIS A 121 4.75 -11.90 14.86
N ILE A 122 4.32 -10.68 15.26
CA ILE A 122 4.18 -10.29 16.67
C ILE A 122 2.76 -9.86 17.03
N GLU A 123 1.87 -9.95 16.07
CA GLU A 123 0.44 -9.66 16.24
C GLU A 123 -0.28 -10.79 16.98
N THR A 124 -1.40 -10.45 17.60
CA THR A 124 -2.36 -11.42 18.15
C THR A 124 -3.45 -11.75 17.12
N ILE A 125 -4.25 -12.79 17.39
CA ILE A 125 -5.40 -13.15 16.56
C ILE A 125 -6.42 -12.01 16.57
N GLU A 126 -6.65 -11.39 17.73
CA GLU A 126 -7.55 -10.25 17.88
C GLU A 126 -7.11 -9.08 16.98
N GLU A 127 -5.82 -8.78 16.94
CA GLU A 127 -5.27 -7.72 16.08
C GLU A 127 -5.41 -8.03 14.59
N ARG A 128 -5.38 -9.30 14.16
CA ARG A 128 -5.74 -9.70 12.80
C ARG A 128 -7.22 -9.44 12.53
N VAL A 129 -8.09 -9.83 13.44
CA VAL A 129 -9.54 -9.61 13.31
C VAL A 129 -9.85 -8.12 13.26
N ASP A 130 -9.26 -7.30 14.11
CA ASP A 130 -9.42 -5.85 14.12
C ASP A 130 -8.97 -5.22 12.79
N HIS A 131 -7.85 -5.70 12.23
CA HIS A 131 -7.38 -5.29 10.91
C HIS A 131 -8.42 -5.60 9.82
N LEU A 132 -8.98 -6.82 9.81
CA LEU A 132 -10.01 -7.22 8.84
C LEU A 132 -11.29 -6.41 9.00
N ILE A 133 -11.74 -6.17 10.25
CA ILE A 133 -12.91 -5.32 10.54
C ILE A 133 -12.66 -3.89 10.05
N THR A 134 -11.48 -3.35 10.27
CA THR A 134 -11.10 -2.01 9.82
C THR A 134 -11.16 -1.88 8.30
N LEU A 135 -10.62 -2.86 7.57
CA LEU A 135 -10.68 -2.89 6.10
C LEU A 135 -12.11 -3.09 5.59
N ARG A 136 -12.91 -3.94 6.26
CA ARG A 136 -14.33 -4.10 5.92
C ARG A 136 -15.10 -2.79 6.09
N ASN A 137 -14.89 -2.08 7.20
CA ASN A 137 -15.55 -0.80 7.43
C ASN A 137 -15.16 0.23 6.35
N LEU A 138 -13.89 0.29 5.94
CA LEU A 138 -13.46 1.12 4.82
C LEU A 138 -14.12 0.70 3.49
N GLN A 139 -14.26 -0.61 3.25
CA GLN A 139 -14.94 -1.11 2.05
C GLN A 139 -16.44 -0.79 2.08
N ASP A 140 -17.10 -0.96 3.21
CA ASP A 140 -18.53 -0.63 3.37
C ASP A 140 -18.78 0.89 3.16
N GLU A 141 -17.83 1.72 3.61
CA GLU A 141 -17.89 3.18 3.42
C GLU A 141 -17.66 3.60 1.95
N THR A 142 -16.71 2.96 1.25
CA THR A 142 -16.18 3.53 0.00
C THR A 142 -16.34 2.64 -1.23
N GLY A 143 -16.51 1.33 -1.07
CA GLY A 143 -16.57 0.37 -2.18
C GLY A 143 -15.31 0.36 -3.06
N GLY A 144 -14.16 0.81 -2.55
CA GLY A 144 -12.96 1.08 -3.35
C GLY A 144 -11.91 -0.02 -3.35
N ILE A 145 -11.93 -0.97 -2.41
CA ILE A 145 -10.97 -2.07 -2.35
C ILE A 145 -11.33 -3.12 -3.40
N GLN A 146 -10.39 -3.45 -4.28
CA GLN A 146 -10.56 -4.45 -5.34
C GLN A 146 -10.16 -5.86 -4.89
N THR A 147 -9.10 -5.97 -4.10
CA THR A 147 -8.52 -7.25 -3.70
C THR A 147 -7.92 -7.13 -2.33
N PHE A 148 -8.10 -8.15 -1.51
CA PHE A 148 -7.41 -8.34 -0.24
C PHE A 148 -6.42 -9.50 -0.35
N ILE A 149 -5.19 -9.31 0.12
CA ILE A 149 -4.11 -10.29 0.00
C ILE A 149 -3.42 -10.47 1.35
N CYS A 150 -3.44 -11.70 1.86
CA CYS A 150 -2.69 -12.09 3.06
C CYS A 150 -1.30 -12.59 2.68
N PHE A 151 -0.29 -12.13 3.43
CA PHE A 151 1.10 -12.56 3.30
C PHE A 151 1.60 -13.14 4.61
N PRO A 152 2.05 -14.39 4.65
CA PRO A 152 2.74 -14.92 5.83
C PRO A 152 4.10 -14.24 5.99
N PHE A 153 4.43 -13.87 7.23
CA PHE A 153 5.73 -13.27 7.54
C PHE A 153 6.87 -14.26 7.28
N HIS A 154 7.86 -13.83 6.53
CA HIS A 154 9.05 -14.62 6.26
C HIS A 154 10.22 -14.14 7.15
N PRO A 155 10.58 -14.88 8.21
CA PRO A 155 11.52 -14.42 9.22
C PRO A 155 12.99 -14.39 8.77
N ALA A 156 13.36 -15.14 7.72
CA ALA A 156 14.75 -15.24 7.28
C ALA A 156 15.36 -13.87 6.94
N ASN A 157 16.57 -13.62 7.43
CA ASN A 157 17.32 -12.38 7.22
C ASN A 157 16.66 -11.10 7.79
N THR A 158 15.73 -11.23 8.74
CA THR A 158 15.11 -10.11 9.42
C THR A 158 15.53 -10.01 10.89
N LYS A 159 15.43 -8.82 11.48
CA LYS A 159 15.69 -8.65 12.92
C LYS A 159 14.72 -9.47 13.77
N LEU A 160 13.46 -9.53 13.37
CA LEU A 160 12.43 -10.30 14.04
C LEU A 160 12.61 -11.82 13.89
N GLY A 161 13.29 -12.28 12.86
CA GLY A 161 13.58 -13.70 12.65
C GLY A 161 14.41 -14.37 13.74
N LYS A 162 14.97 -13.58 14.66
CA LYS A 162 15.65 -14.10 15.87
C LYS A 162 14.66 -14.58 16.94
N THR A 163 13.42 -14.10 16.91
CA THR A 163 12.41 -14.33 17.95
C THR A 163 11.08 -14.84 17.39
N VAL A 164 10.88 -14.75 16.10
CA VAL A 164 9.65 -15.15 15.40
C VAL A 164 9.97 -16.29 14.44
N HIS A 165 9.21 -17.37 14.53
CA HIS A 165 9.30 -18.49 13.59
C HIS A 165 8.28 -18.33 12.47
N ARG A 166 8.60 -18.91 11.30
CA ARG A 166 7.67 -18.96 10.17
C ARG A 166 6.39 -19.71 10.59
N THR A 167 5.24 -19.20 10.16
CA THR A 167 3.96 -19.93 10.24
C THR A 167 4.05 -21.26 9.50
N ASN A 168 3.32 -22.24 9.94
CA ASN A 168 3.18 -23.51 9.25
C ASN A 168 1.92 -23.47 8.35
N VAL A 169 1.79 -24.46 7.48
CA VAL A 169 0.66 -24.57 6.53
C VAL A 169 -0.70 -24.57 7.22
N TRP A 170 -0.80 -25.13 8.42
CA TRP A 170 -2.05 -25.16 9.18
C TRP A 170 -2.43 -23.80 9.75
N ASP A 171 -1.45 -23.02 10.18
CA ASP A 171 -1.67 -21.65 10.61
C ASP A 171 -2.07 -20.77 9.44
N ASP A 172 -1.45 -20.97 8.27
CA ASP A 172 -1.78 -20.26 7.05
C ASP A 172 -3.21 -20.54 6.58
N LEU A 173 -3.67 -21.80 6.69
CA LEU A 173 -5.03 -22.20 6.33
C LEU A 173 -6.11 -21.69 7.29
N LYS A 174 -5.74 -21.33 8.52
CA LYS A 174 -6.68 -20.80 9.53
C LYS A 174 -6.78 -19.29 9.53
N THR A 175 -5.87 -18.60 8.85
CA THR A 175 -5.84 -17.13 8.72
C THR A 175 -6.64 -16.67 7.54
#